data_e9837db8da1c9c98706cefd652839c7d
#
_entry.id   e9837db8da1c9c98706cefd652839c7d
#
_cell.length_a   1.000
_cell.length_b   1.000
_cell.length_c   1.000
_cell.angle_alpha   90.00
_cell.angle_beta   90.00
_cell.angle_gamma   90.00
#
_symmetry.space_group_name_H-M   'P 1'
#
loop_
_entity.id
_entity.type
_entity.pdbx_description
1 polymer ?
#
loop_
_entity_poly.entity_id
_entity_poly.type
_entity_poly.pdbx_seq_one_letter_code
_entity_poly.pdbx_strand_id
1 'polypeptide(L)'
;VGFDPYAPVVVSVPATTASEFRLELANVGPGMGLSEVEFSSLPAVERYPEKTLAKMFQTPLPYWHEYQWPVQPETDDPSLVIDPGKVLDISAFLQGDRLVWKAPAGEWTILRTGMLPTGVTNSPADPEATGLEIDKMSRKHVKAHFEAFMGEIYRRIPAEDRACWKVVVQDSYETGGQNFTDDFLSEFQARYGYDPLPFLPVYEGYVVKSEDQSDRFLWDLRRLVADKIAYDYVGGLRDVCHKPGWKTTGIGGSPVSSCNMADNRTR
;
A
#
# COMPACT_ATOMS: atom_id res chain seq x y z
N VAL A 1 1.42 7.28 -20.75
CA VAL A 1 1.06 5.87 -20.63
C VAL A 1 1.14 5.50 -19.17
N GLY A 2 0.14 4.77 -18.66
CA GLY A 2 0.10 4.35 -17.28
C GLY A 2 1.27 3.43 -16.88
N PHE A 3 1.52 3.31 -15.60
CA PHE A 3 2.59 2.49 -15.04
C PHE A 3 2.30 0.98 -15.17
N ASP A 4 1.07 0.61 -15.47
CA ASP A 4 0.60 -0.76 -15.59
C ASP A 4 -0.44 -0.89 -16.72
N PRO A 5 -0.56 -2.04 -17.40
CA PRO A 5 -1.64 -2.28 -18.35
C PRO A 5 -3.01 -2.04 -17.72
N TYR A 6 -3.86 -1.33 -18.42
CA TYR A 6 -5.21 -0.94 -17.99
C TYR A 6 -5.29 -0.05 -16.73
N ALA A 7 -4.17 0.39 -16.16
CA ALA A 7 -4.21 1.34 -15.06
C ALA A 7 -4.76 2.69 -15.54
N PRO A 8 -5.65 3.31 -14.78
CA PRO A 8 -6.15 4.66 -15.08
C PRO A 8 -5.01 5.67 -15.10
N VAL A 9 -5.07 6.59 -16.06
CA VAL A 9 -4.17 7.74 -16.15
C VAL A 9 -5.00 8.99 -16.05
N VAL A 10 -4.81 9.74 -14.99
CA VAL A 10 -5.47 11.03 -14.76
C VAL A 10 -4.52 12.14 -15.18
N VAL A 11 -5.04 13.08 -15.97
CA VAL A 11 -4.34 14.29 -16.37
C VAL A 11 -5.26 15.48 -16.09
N SER A 12 -4.86 16.32 -15.18
CA SER A 12 -5.57 17.57 -14.86
C SER A 12 -5.26 18.63 -15.93
N VAL A 13 -6.29 19.26 -16.40
CA VAL A 13 -6.17 20.40 -17.34
C VAL A 13 -6.85 21.62 -16.72
N PRO A 14 -6.43 22.85 -17.08
CA PRO A 14 -7.13 24.05 -16.62
C PRO A 14 -8.63 23.98 -16.97
N ALA A 15 -9.48 24.55 -16.09
CA ALA A 15 -10.91 24.61 -16.33
C ALA A 15 -11.19 25.23 -17.72
N THR A 16 -11.77 24.44 -18.60
CA THR A 16 -11.93 24.78 -20.02
C THR A 16 -13.35 24.51 -20.48
N THR A 17 -14.00 25.52 -21.03
CA THR A 17 -15.31 25.36 -21.69
C THR A 17 -15.09 25.36 -23.20
N ALA A 18 -15.38 24.23 -23.84
CA ALA A 18 -15.28 24.08 -25.29
C ALA A 18 -16.37 23.16 -25.82
N SER A 19 -16.73 23.30 -27.09
CA SER A 19 -17.65 22.39 -27.79
C SER A 19 -16.96 21.12 -28.27
N GLU A 20 -15.63 21.15 -28.41
CA GLU A 20 -14.83 20.04 -28.93
C GLU A 20 -13.51 19.96 -28.18
N PHE A 21 -13.09 18.74 -27.88
CA PHE A 21 -11.78 18.43 -27.33
C PHE A 21 -11.04 17.48 -28.27
N ARG A 22 -9.74 17.67 -28.42
CA ARG A 22 -8.88 16.80 -29.21
C ARG A 22 -7.76 16.23 -28.34
N LEU A 23 -7.69 14.90 -28.26
CA LEU A 23 -6.60 14.18 -27.64
C LEU A 23 -5.60 13.76 -28.72
N GLU A 24 -4.35 14.17 -28.57
CA GLU A 24 -3.25 13.75 -29.44
C GLU A 24 -2.30 12.82 -28.67
N LEU A 25 -2.08 11.64 -29.23
CA LEU A 25 -1.14 10.66 -28.70
C LEU A 25 0.13 10.70 -29.53
N ALA A 26 1.26 11.02 -28.93
CA ALA A 26 2.56 11.00 -29.57
C ALA A 26 3.41 9.80 -29.08
N ASN A 27 4.33 9.34 -29.91
CA ASN A 27 5.27 8.26 -29.60
C ASN A 27 4.60 6.95 -29.15
N VAL A 28 3.47 6.61 -29.74
CA VAL A 28 2.75 5.36 -29.46
C VAL A 28 3.52 4.19 -30.06
N GLY A 29 3.98 3.28 -29.19
CA GLY A 29 4.68 2.06 -29.60
C GLY A 29 3.72 0.99 -30.16
N PRO A 30 4.25 -0.03 -30.85
CA PRO A 30 3.44 -1.16 -31.30
C PRO A 30 2.70 -1.83 -30.15
N GLY A 31 1.41 -2.10 -30.33
CA GLY A 31 0.57 -2.76 -29.32
C GLY A 31 0.10 -1.86 -28.19
N MET A 32 0.45 -0.59 -28.18
CA MET A 32 -0.08 0.39 -27.24
C MET A 32 -1.40 0.98 -27.75
N GLY A 33 -2.33 1.22 -26.85
CA GLY A 33 -3.63 1.82 -27.16
C GLY A 33 -4.30 2.36 -25.92
N LEU A 34 -5.45 2.99 -26.11
CA LEU A 34 -6.37 3.40 -25.06
C LEU A 34 -7.59 2.51 -25.16
N SER A 35 -8.05 1.97 -24.03
CA SER A 35 -9.30 1.23 -23.96
C SER A 35 -10.47 2.17 -23.83
N GLU A 36 -10.28 3.30 -23.14
CA GLU A 36 -11.32 4.27 -22.85
C GLU A 36 -10.72 5.66 -22.63
N VAL A 37 -11.47 6.69 -22.95
CA VAL A 37 -11.12 8.10 -22.70
C VAL A 37 -12.36 8.79 -22.14
N GLU A 38 -12.22 9.36 -20.95
CA GLU A 38 -13.26 10.14 -20.31
C GLU A 38 -12.81 11.59 -20.15
N PHE A 39 -13.70 12.54 -20.44
CA PHE A 39 -13.55 13.94 -20.08
C PHE A 39 -14.53 14.25 -18.95
N SER A 40 -14.02 14.66 -17.82
CA SER A 40 -14.83 14.95 -16.63
C SER A 40 -14.60 16.37 -16.15
N SER A 41 -15.65 17.01 -15.63
CA SER A 41 -15.54 18.24 -14.87
C SER A 41 -15.18 18.00 -13.41
N LEU A 42 -15.28 16.74 -12.94
CA LEU A 42 -14.90 16.37 -11.59
C LEU A 42 -13.37 16.19 -11.52
N PRO A 43 -12.69 16.79 -10.55
CA PRO A 43 -11.29 16.57 -10.34
C PRO A 43 -11.04 15.12 -9.88
N ALA A 44 -9.90 14.57 -10.28
CA ALA A 44 -9.45 13.28 -9.79
C ALA A 44 -7.96 13.35 -9.41
N VAL A 45 -7.56 12.55 -8.45
CA VAL A 45 -6.18 12.53 -7.96
C VAL A 45 -5.26 11.95 -9.03
N GLU A 46 -4.30 12.71 -9.48
CA GLU A 46 -3.32 12.25 -10.45
C GLU A 46 -2.46 11.12 -9.89
N ARG A 47 -2.22 10.09 -10.71
CA ARG A 47 -1.40 8.91 -10.36
C ARG A 47 -1.87 8.18 -9.09
N TYR A 48 -3.15 8.26 -8.75
CA TYR A 48 -3.65 7.58 -7.57
C TYR A 48 -3.34 6.07 -7.52
N PRO A 49 -3.35 5.31 -8.64
CA PRO A 49 -3.01 3.89 -8.58
C PRO A 49 -1.55 3.63 -8.17
N GLU A 50 -0.62 4.51 -8.57
CA GLU A 50 0.78 4.44 -8.14
C GLU A 50 0.92 4.88 -6.67
N LYS A 51 0.26 5.97 -6.31
CA LYS A 51 0.34 6.58 -4.98
C LYS A 51 -0.33 5.74 -3.89
N THR A 52 -1.30 4.90 -4.25
CA THR A 52 -1.97 3.94 -3.35
C THR A 52 -1.22 2.62 -3.21
N LEU A 53 -0.09 2.44 -3.91
CA LEU A 53 0.64 1.17 -3.96
C LEU A 53 -0.22 0.01 -4.47
N ALA A 54 -1.14 0.29 -5.40
CA ALA A 54 -2.03 -0.72 -5.97
C ALA A 54 -1.29 -1.77 -6.81
N LYS A 55 -0.05 -1.50 -7.17
CA LYS A 55 0.77 -2.40 -7.97
C LYS A 55 1.41 -3.49 -7.11
N MET A 56 1.26 -4.73 -7.55
CA MET A 56 1.70 -5.91 -6.84
C MET A 56 3.07 -6.45 -7.29
N PHE A 57 3.64 -5.93 -8.36
CA PHE A 57 4.96 -6.33 -8.85
C PHE A 57 5.92 -5.13 -8.93
N GLN A 58 7.20 -5.42 -8.78
CA GLN A 58 8.23 -4.40 -8.76
C GLN A 58 8.34 -3.75 -10.14
N THR A 59 8.21 -2.42 -10.18
CA THR A 59 8.62 -1.65 -11.36
C THR A 59 10.14 -1.62 -11.46
N PRO A 60 10.71 -1.49 -12.67
CA PRO A 60 12.11 -1.08 -12.80
C PRO A 60 12.36 0.12 -11.88
N LEU A 61 13.50 0.10 -11.18
CA LEU A 61 13.87 1.18 -10.27
C LEU A 61 13.86 2.51 -11.03
N PRO A 62 12.95 3.44 -10.73
CA PRO A 62 12.97 4.75 -11.33
C PRO A 62 14.17 5.53 -10.81
N TYR A 63 14.64 6.49 -11.59
CA TYR A 63 15.54 7.49 -11.06
C TYR A 63 14.85 8.30 -9.97
N TRP A 64 15.62 8.85 -9.03
CA TRP A 64 15.07 9.56 -7.86
C TRP A 64 14.03 10.64 -8.23
N HIS A 65 14.23 11.37 -9.33
CA HIS A 65 13.32 12.42 -9.79
C HIS A 65 11.94 11.89 -10.22
N GLU A 66 11.80 10.61 -10.55
CA GLU A 66 10.53 10.00 -10.93
C GLU A 66 9.62 9.74 -9.71
N TYR A 67 10.18 9.78 -8.49
CA TYR A 67 9.40 9.76 -7.25
C TYR A 67 8.94 11.17 -6.82
N GLN A 68 9.44 12.21 -7.46
CA GLN A 68 9.07 13.59 -7.19
C GLN A 68 7.95 13.98 -8.15
N TRP A 69 6.74 13.57 -7.85
CA TRP A 69 5.59 13.93 -8.65
C TRP A 69 5.29 15.42 -8.55
N PRO A 70 4.91 16.06 -9.67
CA PRO A 70 4.46 17.44 -9.65
C PRO A 70 3.27 17.61 -8.71
N VAL A 71 3.17 18.77 -8.10
CA VAL A 71 1.98 19.15 -7.33
C VAL A 71 0.82 19.32 -8.32
N GLN A 72 -0.26 18.63 -8.06
CA GLN A 72 -1.48 18.74 -8.85
C GLN A 72 -2.12 20.11 -8.58
N PRO A 73 -2.62 20.82 -9.61
CA PRO A 73 -3.38 22.06 -9.40
C PRO A 73 -4.63 21.82 -8.56
N GLU A 74 -4.92 22.74 -7.65
CA GLU A 74 -6.18 22.74 -6.91
C GLU A 74 -7.35 23.18 -7.80
N THR A 75 -8.53 22.60 -7.58
CA THR A 75 -9.77 23.08 -8.18
C THR A 75 -10.26 24.35 -7.47
N ASP A 76 -10.74 25.32 -8.23
CA ASP A 76 -11.31 26.56 -7.69
C ASP A 76 -12.75 26.37 -7.16
N ASP A 77 -13.41 25.26 -7.49
CA ASP A 77 -14.78 24.98 -7.11
C ASP A 77 -14.86 23.87 -6.04
N PRO A 78 -15.06 24.22 -4.75
CA PRO A 78 -15.13 23.25 -3.68
C PRO A 78 -16.37 22.34 -3.74
N SER A 79 -17.34 22.62 -4.60
CA SER A 79 -18.50 21.75 -4.80
C SER A 79 -18.18 20.50 -5.62
N LEU A 80 -17.04 20.49 -6.31
CA LEU A 80 -16.57 19.38 -7.14
C LEU A 80 -15.75 18.37 -6.35
N VAL A 81 -15.38 18.66 -5.11
CA VAL A 81 -14.62 17.76 -4.24
C VAL A 81 -15.49 17.17 -3.14
N ILE A 82 -15.11 16.00 -2.64
CA ILE A 82 -15.85 15.36 -1.55
C ILE A 82 -15.54 16.06 -0.23
N ASP A 83 -16.58 16.53 0.45
CA ASP A 83 -16.48 16.99 1.84
C ASP A 83 -16.27 15.76 2.74
N PRO A 84 -15.17 15.65 3.50
CA PRO A 84 -14.93 14.52 4.39
C PRO A 84 -16.03 14.32 5.43
N GLY A 85 -16.74 15.37 5.82
CA GLY A 85 -17.90 15.29 6.73
C GLY A 85 -19.13 14.62 6.11
N LYS A 86 -19.15 14.41 4.79
CA LYS A 86 -20.22 13.72 4.07
C LYS A 86 -19.89 12.26 3.74
N VAL A 87 -18.68 11.79 4.07
CA VAL A 87 -18.32 10.38 3.94
C VAL A 87 -18.84 9.63 5.16
N LEU A 88 -19.69 8.64 4.92
CA LEU A 88 -20.33 7.88 5.97
C LEU A 88 -19.84 6.43 5.97
N ASP A 89 -19.44 5.92 7.13
CA ASP A 89 -19.26 4.49 7.32
C ASP A 89 -20.64 3.83 7.50
N ILE A 90 -21.01 3.02 6.53
CA ILE A 90 -22.27 2.26 6.55
C ILE A 90 -22.04 0.75 6.72
N SER A 91 -20.84 0.35 7.14
CA SER A 91 -20.45 -1.05 7.35
C SER A 91 -21.36 -1.77 8.35
N ALA A 92 -21.87 -1.06 9.36
CA ALA A 92 -22.80 -1.63 10.33
C ALA A 92 -24.16 -2.08 9.74
N PHE A 93 -24.48 -1.62 8.54
CA PHE A 93 -25.69 -2.00 7.81
C PHE A 93 -25.49 -3.19 6.86
N LEU A 94 -24.27 -3.74 6.79
CA LEU A 94 -23.97 -4.90 5.98
C LEU A 94 -24.40 -6.18 6.71
N GLN A 95 -25.24 -6.97 6.05
CA GLN A 95 -25.76 -8.25 6.54
C GLN A 95 -25.31 -9.35 5.57
N GLY A 96 -24.19 -9.99 5.87
CA GLY A 96 -23.53 -10.91 4.95
C GLY A 96 -23.02 -10.17 3.70
N ASP A 97 -23.60 -10.47 2.56
CA ASP A 97 -23.31 -9.83 1.25
C ASP A 97 -24.32 -8.73 0.87
N ARG A 98 -25.32 -8.49 1.71
CA ARG A 98 -26.41 -7.56 1.46
C ARG A 98 -26.31 -6.30 2.33
N LEU A 99 -26.26 -5.12 1.69
CA LEU A 99 -26.38 -3.84 2.37
C LEU A 99 -27.86 -3.48 2.56
N VAL A 100 -28.27 -3.26 3.81
CA VAL A 100 -29.62 -2.81 4.18
C VAL A 100 -29.51 -1.48 4.90
N TRP A 101 -29.56 -0.39 4.14
CA TRP A 101 -29.39 0.96 4.63
C TRP A 101 -30.51 1.88 4.14
N LYS A 102 -31.06 2.67 5.06
CA LYS A 102 -32.03 3.72 4.71
C LYS A 102 -31.25 5.00 4.45
N ALA A 103 -30.96 5.25 3.18
CA ALA A 103 -30.23 6.43 2.77
C ALA A 103 -31.00 7.71 3.13
N PRO A 104 -30.32 8.75 3.65
CA PRO A 104 -30.85 10.11 3.72
C PRO A 104 -31.23 10.63 2.32
N ALA A 105 -32.05 11.71 2.27
CA ALA A 105 -32.39 12.36 1.00
C ALA A 105 -31.10 12.88 0.30
N GLY A 106 -31.01 12.68 -1.00
CA GLY A 106 -29.86 13.07 -1.83
C GLY A 106 -29.38 11.96 -2.75
N GLU A 107 -28.34 12.24 -3.49
CA GLU A 107 -27.62 11.28 -4.32
C GLU A 107 -26.44 10.72 -3.54
N TRP A 108 -26.21 9.41 -3.64
CA TRP A 108 -25.17 8.71 -2.90
C TRP A 108 -24.37 7.80 -3.80
N THR A 109 -23.04 7.90 -3.69
CA THR A 109 -22.12 6.91 -4.25
C THR A 109 -21.73 5.95 -3.14
N ILE A 110 -21.89 4.64 -3.37
CA ILE A 110 -21.50 3.61 -2.41
C ILE A 110 -20.20 2.97 -2.89
N LEU A 111 -19.16 3.13 -2.08
CA LEU A 111 -17.88 2.45 -2.29
C LEU A 111 -17.80 1.23 -1.37
N ARG A 112 -17.52 0.07 -1.94
CA ARG A 112 -17.24 -1.14 -1.18
C ARG A 112 -15.73 -1.38 -1.18
N THR A 113 -15.12 -1.16 -0.06
CA THR A 113 -13.70 -1.45 0.16
C THR A 113 -13.53 -2.74 0.96
N GLY A 114 -12.39 -3.40 0.79
CA GLY A 114 -12.08 -4.60 1.54
C GLY A 114 -10.60 -4.95 1.43
N MET A 115 -10.09 -5.63 2.46
CA MET A 115 -8.76 -6.20 2.44
C MET A 115 -8.80 -7.56 1.74
N LEU A 116 -7.91 -7.75 0.78
CA LEU A 116 -7.74 -9.01 0.06
C LEU A 116 -6.29 -9.49 0.20
N PRO A 117 -6.05 -10.81 0.19
CA PRO A 117 -4.71 -11.33 0.01
C PRO A 117 -4.09 -10.83 -1.29
N THR A 118 -2.79 -10.57 -1.28
CA THR A 118 -2.07 -10.15 -2.48
C THR A 118 -2.04 -11.24 -3.56
N GLY A 119 -2.31 -12.50 -3.19
CA GLY A 119 -2.22 -13.65 -4.09
C GLY A 119 -0.78 -14.09 -4.37
N VAL A 120 0.21 -13.38 -3.86
CA VAL A 120 1.62 -13.71 -4.05
C VAL A 120 1.98 -14.93 -3.20
N THR A 121 2.69 -15.87 -3.82
CA THR A 121 3.21 -17.08 -3.16
C THR A 121 4.72 -17.04 -3.03
N ASN A 122 5.24 -17.77 -2.05
CA ASN A 122 6.68 -17.92 -1.88
C ASN A 122 7.31 -18.67 -3.07
N SER A 123 8.50 -18.23 -3.48
CA SER A 123 9.25 -18.83 -4.59
C SER A 123 10.76 -18.53 -4.41
N PRO A 124 11.66 -19.49 -4.73
CA PRO A 124 11.37 -20.86 -5.16
C PRO A 124 10.95 -21.74 -3.97
N ALA A 125 10.00 -22.64 -4.18
CA ALA A 125 9.56 -23.61 -3.19
C ALA A 125 9.06 -24.89 -3.88
N ASP A 126 9.20 -26.02 -3.20
CA ASP A 126 8.56 -27.26 -3.64
C ASP A 126 7.04 -27.14 -3.58
N PRO A 127 6.27 -27.89 -4.41
CA PRO A 127 4.81 -27.78 -4.45
C PRO A 127 4.15 -27.92 -3.07
N GLU A 128 4.66 -28.83 -2.23
CA GLU A 128 4.15 -29.08 -0.88
C GLU A 128 4.45 -27.93 0.11
N ALA A 129 5.44 -27.09 -0.21
CA ALA A 129 5.85 -25.96 0.60
C ALA A 129 5.38 -24.62 0.03
N THR A 130 4.69 -24.63 -1.12
CA THR A 130 4.18 -23.42 -1.76
C THR A 130 2.92 -22.95 -1.04
N GLY A 131 2.91 -21.67 -0.66
CA GLY A 131 1.78 -21.03 -0.01
C GLY A 131 1.83 -19.52 -0.17
N LEU A 132 0.77 -18.84 0.29
CA LEU A 132 0.72 -17.40 0.26
C LEU A 132 1.83 -16.80 1.15
N GLU A 133 2.41 -15.71 0.66
CA GLU A 133 3.27 -14.85 1.47
C GLU A 133 2.51 -14.34 2.70
N ILE A 134 3.23 -14.19 3.81
CA ILE A 134 2.63 -13.65 5.03
C ILE A 134 2.35 -12.16 4.89
N ASP A 135 1.47 -11.65 5.73
CA ASP A 135 1.31 -10.22 5.93
C ASP A 135 2.57 -9.63 6.60
N LYS A 136 3.39 -8.98 5.78
CA LYS A 136 4.66 -8.38 6.19
C LYS A 136 4.47 -7.08 6.99
N MET A 137 3.29 -6.50 6.97
CA MET A 137 2.97 -5.29 7.77
C MET A 137 2.40 -5.63 9.16
N SER A 138 2.36 -6.91 9.53
CA SER A 138 1.89 -7.33 10.84
C SER A 138 2.97 -8.08 11.61
N ARG A 139 3.52 -7.46 12.64
CA ARG A 139 4.48 -8.10 13.57
C ARG A 139 3.93 -9.39 14.19
N LYS A 140 2.63 -9.45 14.42
CA LYS A 140 1.93 -10.64 14.93
C LYS A 140 2.02 -11.80 13.94
N HIS A 141 1.75 -11.56 12.66
CA HIS A 141 1.80 -12.58 11.62
C HIS A 141 3.24 -13.00 11.31
N VAL A 142 4.16 -12.05 11.26
CA VAL A 142 5.61 -12.32 11.12
C VAL A 142 6.10 -13.25 12.23
N LYS A 143 5.75 -12.95 13.47
CA LYS A 143 6.10 -13.81 14.62
C LYS A 143 5.46 -15.19 14.51
N ALA A 144 4.18 -15.26 14.19
CA ALA A 144 3.47 -16.54 14.08
C ALA A 144 4.10 -17.45 13.00
N HIS A 145 4.42 -16.88 11.84
CA HIS A 145 5.12 -17.59 10.77
C HIS A 145 6.48 -18.10 11.21
N PHE A 146 7.28 -17.24 11.84
CA PHE A 146 8.62 -17.63 12.33
C PHE A 146 8.51 -18.79 13.34
N GLU A 147 7.61 -18.71 14.29
CA GLU A 147 7.43 -19.75 15.31
C GLU A 147 6.91 -21.08 14.73
N ALA A 148 6.05 -21.01 13.71
CA ALA A 148 5.52 -22.20 13.04
C ALA A 148 6.57 -22.95 12.20
N PHE A 149 7.57 -22.25 11.68
CA PHE A 149 8.63 -22.82 10.84
C PHE A 149 9.97 -22.92 11.58
N MET A 150 10.68 -21.82 11.73
CA MET A 150 12.02 -21.79 12.34
C MET A 150 11.97 -22.17 13.83
N GLY A 151 10.93 -21.72 14.54
CA GLY A 151 10.71 -22.07 15.93
C GLY A 151 10.48 -23.57 16.14
N GLU A 152 9.76 -24.22 15.21
CA GLU A 152 9.54 -25.66 15.25
C GLU A 152 10.84 -26.44 15.00
N ILE A 153 11.63 -26.04 13.99
CA ILE A 153 12.94 -26.64 13.73
C ILE A 153 13.84 -26.50 14.96
N TYR A 154 13.88 -25.30 15.56
CA TYR A 154 14.68 -25.02 16.75
C TYR A 154 14.29 -25.93 17.93
N ARG A 155 13.02 -26.16 18.16
CA ARG A 155 12.56 -27.03 19.24
C ARG A 155 12.93 -28.49 19.04
N ARG A 156 13.00 -28.96 17.79
CA ARG A 156 13.32 -30.36 17.45
C ARG A 156 14.82 -30.67 17.53
N ILE A 157 15.68 -29.67 17.40
CA ILE A 157 17.13 -29.88 17.53
C ILE A 157 17.48 -29.94 19.02
N PRO A 158 18.22 -30.97 19.50
CA PRO A 158 18.72 -31.03 20.86
C PRO A 158 19.53 -29.79 21.23
N ALA A 159 19.47 -29.36 22.49
CA ALA A 159 20.10 -28.11 22.91
C ALA A 159 21.62 -28.10 22.70
N GLU A 160 22.26 -29.22 22.90
CA GLU A 160 23.70 -29.45 22.67
C GLU A 160 24.11 -29.29 21.20
N ASP A 161 23.21 -29.56 20.27
CA ASP A 161 23.47 -29.51 18.83
C ASP A 161 23.18 -28.11 18.22
N ARG A 162 22.57 -27.21 18.99
CA ARG A 162 22.21 -25.86 18.53
C ARG A 162 23.40 -24.89 18.48
N ALA A 163 24.57 -25.28 19.01
CA ALA A 163 25.71 -24.39 19.18
C ALA A 163 26.25 -23.80 17.85
N CYS A 164 26.06 -24.52 16.73
CA CYS A 164 26.47 -24.05 15.40
C CYS A 164 25.46 -23.09 14.74
N TRP A 165 24.20 -23.07 15.19
CA TRP A 165 23.16 -22.22 14.59
C TRP A 165 23.26 -20.79 15.14
N LYS A 166 23.91 -19.91 14.40
CA LYS A 166 24.23 -18.54 14.83
C LYS A 166 23.48 -17.48 14.05
N VAL A 167 22.99 -17.80 12.85
CA VAL A 167 22.47 -16.82 11.91
C VAL A 167 21.18 -17.34 11.30
N VAL A 168 20.22 -16.47 11.16
CA VAL A 168 19.03 -16.65 10.31
C VAL A 168 19.12 -15.63 9.18
N VAL A 169 18.98 -16.13 7.95
CA VAL A 169 19.05 -15.32 6.74
C VAL A 169 17.62 -15.02 6.29
N GLN A 170 17.34 -13.76 6.08
CA GLN A 170 16.14 -13.27 5.42
C GLN A 170 16.56 -12.84 4.01
N ASP A 171 15.89 -13.37 3.01
CA ASP A 171 16.10 -12.95 1.64
C ASP A 171 15.45 -11.60 1.33
N SER A 172 15.60 -11.11 0.12
CA SER A 172 15.13 -9.80 -0.32
C SER A 172 13.61 -9.66 -0.24
N TYR A 173 13.14 -8.41 -0.14
CA TYR A 173 11.74 -8.06 -0.28
C TYR A 173 11.45 -7.78 -1.77
N GLU A 174 10.91 -8.76 -2.50
CA GLU A 174 10.75 -8.70 -3.96
C GLU A 174 9.31 -8.83 -4.44
N THR A 175 8.37 -9.05 -3.54
CA THR A 175 7.00 -9.47 -3.86
C THR A 175 6.01 -8.36 -4.15
N GLY A 176 6.50 -7.17 -4.50
CA GLY A 176 5.65 -6.04 -4.89
C GLY A 176 4.99 -5.30 -3.72
N GLY A 177 3.98 -4.52 -4.03
CA GLY A 177 3.32 -3.64 -3.07
C GLY A 177 2.34 -4.38 -2.17
N GLN A 178 2.33 -4.00 -0.90
CA GLN A 178 1.29 -4.29 0.08
C GLN A 178 0.87 -2.96 0.69
N ASN A 179 -0.42 -2.64 0.72
CA ASN A 179 -0.90 -1.32 1.11
C ASN A 179 -1.93 -1.33 2.24
N PHE A 180 -2.22 -2.50 2.82
CA PHE A 180 -3.17 -2.63 3.90
C PHE A 180 -2.86 -3.83 4.81
N THR A 181 -3.28 -3.77 6.08
CA THR A 181 -3.19 -4.82 7.10
C THR A 181 -4.30 -4.67 8.13
N ASP A 182 -4.48 -5.65 9.02
CA ASP A 182 -5.59 -5.73 9.99
C ASP A 182 -5.79 -4.46 10.84
N ASP A 183 -4.70 -3.82 11.27
CA ASP A 183 -4.72 -2.67 12.19
C ASP A 183 -4.40 -1.33 11.50
N PHE A 184 -4.38 -1.33 10.15
CA PHE A 184 -3.86 -0.21 9.36
C PHE A 184 -4.54 1.13 9.68
N LEU A 185 -5.87 1.17 9.72
CA LEU A 185 -6.62 2.42 9.96
C LEU A 185 -6.39 2.96 11.38
N SER A 186 -6.35 2.07 12.38
CA SER A 186 -6.12 2.47 13.78
C SER A 186 -4.69 2.97 14.00
N GLU A 187 -3.71 2.33 13.39
CA GLU A 187 -2.32 2.80 13.45
C GLU A 187 -2.12 4.11 12.67
N PHE A 188 -2.78 4.24 11.53
CA PHE A 188 -2.76 5.49 10.76
C PHE A 188 -3.26 6.65 11.62
N GLN A 189 -4.44 6.50 12.24
CA GLN A 189 -5.02 7.52 13.09
C GLN A 189 -4.11 7.85 14.30
N ALA A 190 -3.56 6.83 14.95
CA ALA A 190 -2.67 7.01 16.09
C ALA A 190 -1.39 7.76 15.71
N ARG A 191 -0.88 7.56 14.49
CA ARG A 191 0.39 8.13 14.03
C ARG A 191 0.26 9.54 13.47
N TYR A 192 -0.79 9.78 12.69
CA TYR A 192 -0.97 11.05 11.96
C TYR A 192 -2.00 11.97 12.61
N GLY A 193 -2.77 11.48 13.60
CA GLY A 193 -3.68 12.30 14.40
C GLY A 193 -5.00 12.65 13.71
N TYR A 194 -5.34 12.00 12.60
CA TYR A 194 -6.64 12.17 11.94
C TYR A 194 -7.20 10.82 11.47
N ASP A 195 -8.53 10.76 11.33
CA ASP A 195 -9.24 9.59 10.88
C ASP A 195 -9.01 9.38 9.37
N PRO A 196 -8.45 8.23 8.93
CA PRO A 196 -8.26 7.94 7.52
C PRO A 196 -9.55 7.54 6.79
N LEU A 197 -10.61 7.17 7.50
CA LEU A 197 -11.83 6.62 6.90
C LEU A 197 -12.49 7.57 5.89
N PRO A 198 -12.66 8.88 6.17
CA PRO A 198 -13.20 9.82 5.20
C PRO A 198 -12.38 9.96 3.91
N PHE A 199 -11.10 9.57 3.95
CA PHE A 199 -10.19 9.63 2.81
C PHE A 199 -10.11 8.33 2.00
N LEU A 200 -10.80 7.27 2.38
CA LEU A 200 -10.80 6.02 1.60
C LEU A 200 -11.24 6.19 0.14
N PRO A 201 -12.15 7.12 -0.23
CA PRO A 201 -12.47 7.37 -1.64
C PRO A 201 -11.27 7.78 -2.50
N VAL A 202 -10.18 8.28 -1.90
CA VAL A 202 -8.95 8.64 -2.60
C VAL A 202 -8.27 7.41 -3.24
N TYR A 203 -8.50 6.20 -2.72
CA TYR A 203 -8.00 4.97 -3.34
C TYR A 203 -8.58 4.74 -4.74
N GLU A 204 -9.76 5.29 -5.01
CA GLU A 204 -10.43 5.24 -6.32
C GLU A 204 -10.25 6.54 -7.12
N GLY A 205 -9.34 7.41 -6.68
CA GLY A 205 -9.01 8.64 -7.37
C GLY A 205 -9.92 9.83 -7.06
N TYR A 206 -10.91 9.67 -6.18
CA TYR A 206 -11.73 10.82 -5.77
C TYR A 206 -10.92 11.85 -4.98
N VAL A 207 -11.16 13.11 -5.27
CA VAL A 207 -10.58 14.20 -4.45
C VAL A 207 -11.43 14.41 -3.22
N VAL A 208 -10.82 14.27 -2.05
CA VAL A 208 -11.46 14.51 -0.75
C VAL A 208 -10.86 15.76 -0.13
N LYS A 209 -11.70 16.75 0.18
CA LYS A 209 -11.39 18.06 0.75
C LYS A 209 -10.65 18.97 -0.23
N SER A 210 -9.52 18.55 -0.77
CA SER A 210 -8.77 19.18 -1.85
C SER A 210 -7.75 18.21 -2.43
N GLU A 211 -7.15 18.57 -3.57
CA GLU A 211 -6.08 17.79 -4.20
C GLU A 211 -4.86 17.66 -3.27
N ASP A 212 -4.44 18.75 -2.64
CA ASP A 212 -3.32 18.74 -1.68
C ASP A 212 -3.62 17.82 -0.49
N GLN A 213 -4.82 17.87 0.09
CA GLN A 213 -5.15 17.03 1.23
C GLN A 213 -5.24 15.54 0.83
N SER A 214 -5.77 15.24 -0.34
CA SER A 214 -5.81 13.88 -0.89
C SER A 214 -4.40 13.34 -1.14
N ASP A 215 -3.52 14.17 -1.69
CA ASP A 215 -2.12 13.78 -1.92
C ASP A 215 -1.33 13.59 -0.63
N ARG A 216 -1.57 14.42 0.38
CA ARG A 216 -0.99 14.25 1.74
C ARG A 216 -1.46 12.98 2.40
N PHE A 217 -2.75 12.63 2.29
CA PHE A 217 -3.25 11.35 2.77
C PHE A 217 -2.51 10.18 2.11
N LEU A 218 -2.32 10.22 0.79
CA LEU A 218 -1.58 9.18 0.07
C LEU A 218 -0.08 9.15 0.42
N TRP A 219 0.49 10.30 0.78
CA TRP A 219 1.85 10.36 1.32
C TRP A 219 1.95 9.67 2.67
N ASP A 220 1.05 9.97 3.60
CA ASP A 220 0.99 9.38 4.94
C ASP A 220 0.77 7.87 4.85
N LEU A 221 -0.09 7.42 3.93
CA LEU A 221 -0.31 6.00 3.63
C LEU A 221 1.00 5.31 3.24
N ARG A 222 1.70 5.83 2.22
CA ARG A 222 2.97 5.25 1.76
C ARG A 222 4.04 5.26 2.87
N ARG A 223 4.05 6.31 3.66
CA ARG A 223 4.97 6.41 4.81
C ARG A 223 4.67 5.36 5.87
N LEU A 224 3.39 5.15 6.20
CA LEU A 224 2.99 4.11 7.14
C LEU A 224 3.38 2.72 6.64
N VAL A 225 3.12 2.42 5.36
CA VAL A 225 3.52 1.14 4.75
C VAL A 225 5.02 0.93 4.86
N ALA A 226 5.83 1.94 4.50
CA ALA A 226 7.29 1.85 4.60
C ALA A 226 7.76 1.59 6.04
N ASP A 227 7.17 2.27 7.01
CA ASP A 227 7.51 2.09 8.41
C ASP A 227 7.07 0.72 8.94
N LYS A 228 5.89 0.22 8.55
CA LYS A 228 5.45 -1.14 8.92
C LYS A 228 6.37 -2.21 8.34
N ILE A 229 6.79 -2.10 7.09
CA ILE A 229 7.79 -3.01 6.53
C ILE A 229 9.11 -2.93 7.30
N ALA A 230 9.59 -1.75 7.61
CA ALA A 230 10.86 -1.59 8.33
C ALA A 230 10.79 -2.11 9.77
N TYR A 231 9.72 -1.81 10.50
CA TYR A 231 9.63 -2.08 11.94
C TYR A 231 8.86 -3.35 12.28
N ASP A 232 7.80 -3.69 11.55
CA ASP A 232 7.00 -4.88 11.83
C ASP A 232 7.52 -6.13 11.13
N TYR A 233 7.98 -6.01 9.90
CA TYR A 233 8.60 -7.13 9.19
C TYR A 233 10.05 -7.32 9.62
N VAL A 234 10.94 -6.43 9.22
CA VAL A 234 12.38 -6.57 9.49
C VAL A 234 12.66 -6.50 11.00
N GLY A 235 12.07 -5.52 11.67
CA GLY A 235 12.16 -5.39 13.12
C GLY A 235 11.54 -6.57 13.87
N GLY A 236 10.40 -7.08 13.40
CA GLY A 236 9.72 -8.24 13.96
C GLY A 236 10.57 -9.52 13.87
N LEU A 237 11.17 -9.78 12.71
CA LEU A 237 12.11 -10.90 12.52
C LEU A 237 13.36 -10.76 13.40
N ARG A 238 13.94 -9.56 13.44
CA ARG A 238 15.08 -9.29 14.34
C ARG A 238 14.74 -9.65 15.79
N ASP A 239 13.59 -9.19 16.28
CA ASP A 239 13.21 -9.38 17.68
C ASP A 239 12.98 -10.85 18.05
N VAL A 240 12.43 -11.66 17.15
CA VAL A 240 12.26 -13.10 17.37
C VAL A 240 13.59 -13.86 17.28
N CYS A 241 14.51 -13.44 16.42
CA CYS A 241 15.84 -14.05 16.28
C CYS A 241 16.75 -13.73 17.46
N HIS A 242 16.68 -12.54 18.05
CA HIS A 242 17.52 -12.16 19.17
C HIS A 242 17.23 -12.93 20.45
N LYS A 243 16.02 -13.45 20.65
CA LYS A 243 15.66 -14.25 21.83
C LYS A 243 16.52 -15.50 22.02
N PRO A 244 16.76 -16.32 20.95
CA PRO A 244 17.69 -17.44 21.04
C PRO A 244 19.17 -17.03 20.92
N GLY A 245 19.48 -15.74 20.76
CA GLY A 245 20.84 -15.23 20.59
C GLY A 245 21.37 -15.30 19.15
N TRP A 246 20.50 -15.48 18.16
CA TRP A 246 20.88 -15.47 16.75
C TRP A 246 21.09 -14.05 16.22
N LYS A 247 21.86 -13.95 15.14
CA LYS A 247 21.96 -12.75 14.33
C LYS A 247 21.05 -12.89 13.11
N THR A 248 20.36 -11.81 12.75
CA THR A 248 19.67 -11.73 11.47
C THR A 248 20.56 -11.06 10.44
N THR A 249 20.56 -11.58 9.22
CA THR A 249 21.18 -10.93 8.07
C THR A 249 20.22 -10.98 6.90
N GLY A 250 20.14 -9.90 6.12
CA GLY A 250 19.37 -9.84 4.87
C GLY A 250 20.32 -10.01 3.68
N ILE A 251 19.90 -10.76 2.69
CA ILE A 251 20.55 -10.87 1.39
C ILE A 251 19.74 -10.03 0.40
N GLY A 252 20.39 -9.12 -0.29
CA GLY A 252 19.78 -8.27 -1.30
C GLY A 252 20.04 -6.79 -1.05
N GLY A 253 20.24 -6.04 -2.13
CA GLY A 253 20.67 -4.64 -2.14
C GLY A 253 19.69 -3.60 -1.59
N SER A 254 18.88 -3.97 -0.63
CA SER A 254 18.03 -3.02 0.08
C SER A 254 18.85 -2.33 1.18
N PRO A 255 18.80 -0.98 1.27
CA PRO A 255 19.53 -0.23 2.30
C PRO A 255 19.11 -0.55 3.75
N VAL A 256 18.17 -1.45 3.94
CA VAL A 256 17.66 -1.91 5.26
C VAL A 256 18.53 -3.02 5.86
N SER A 257 19.54 -3.51 5.17
CA SER A 257 20.41 -4.62 5.63
C SER A 257 21.44 -4.22 6.69
N SER A 258 21.53 -2.97 7.11
CA SER A 258 22.37 -2.58 8.23
C SER A 258 21.55 -2.48 9.53
N CYS A 259 21.83 -3.36 10.43
CA CYS A 259 21.30 -3.49 11.80
C CYS A 259 21.52 -2.25 12.70
N ASN A 260 21.88 -1.09 12.16
CA ASN A 260 22.25 0.12 12.89
C ASN A 260 21.17 1.21 12.91
N MET A 261 19.96 0.98 12.41
CA MET A 261 18.89 2.02 12.48
C MET A 261 18.15 2.10 13.81
N ALA A 262 18.46 1.23 14.78
CA ALA A 262 17.74 1.22 16.05
C ALA A 262 18.34 2.10 17.15
N ASP A 263 19.54 2.66 16.98
CA ASP A 263 20.22 3.41 18.04
C ASP A 263 20.09 4.94 17.98
N ASN A 264 19.31 5.49 17.04
CA ASN A 264 19.08 6.94 16.94
C ASN A 264 17.78 7.44 17.59
N ARG A 265 17.28 6.76 18.63
CA ARG A 265 16.15 7.30 19.43
C ARG A 265 16.59 8.13 20.64
N THR A 266 17.81 8.60 20.69
CA THR A 266 18.25 9.56 21.72
C THR A 266 18.94 10.73 21.04
N ARG A 267 18.14 11.67 20.53
CA ARG A 267 18.40 13.12 20.55
C ARG A 267 17.15 13.87 20.10
#